data_46048b11df68aa6e4df6da36a5398943
#
_entry.id   46048b11df68aa6e4df6da36a5398943
#
_cell.length_a   1.000
_cell.length_b   1.000
_cell.length_c   1.000
_cell.angle_alpha   90.00
_cell.angle_beta   90.00
_cell.angle_gamma   90.00
#
_symmetry.space_group_name_H-M   'P 1'
#
loop_
_entity.id
_entity.type
_entity.pdbx_description
1 polymer ?
#
loop_
_entity_poly.entity_id
_entity_poly.type
_entity_poly.pdbx_seq_one_letter_code
_entity_poly.pdbx_strand_id
1 'polypeptide(L)'
;MAIIRMRDHLYDEIVNYAKEHLPEEACGLLAGVETGEGREIRKVYFLENKDHAEDHFTLDPRDQINAIRDMRANGLKPLGNWHSHPSSPSRPSVEDIRLAFDSKASYLILSLICLLYTSPSPRDYA
;
A
#
# COMPACT_ATOMS: atom_id res chain seq x y z
N MET A 1 -7.29 18.70 -7.66
CA MET A 1 -7.06 17.50 -6.85
C MET A 1 -6.47 16.40 -7.72
N ALA A 2 -5.41 15.78 -7.27
CA ALA A 2 -4.78 14.72 -8.02
C ALA A 2 -5.62 13.43 -7.96
N ILE A 3 -5.74 12.74 -9.08
CA ILE A 3 -6.41 11.45 -9.17
C ILE A 3 -5.35 10.36 -9.07
N ILE A 4 -5.64 9.33 -8.27
CA ILE A 4 -4.79 8.14 -8.19
C ILE A 4 -5.58 6.99 -8.78
N ARG A 5 -5.03 6.35 -9.81
CA ARG A 5 -5.65 5.22 -10.50
C ARG A 5 -4.86 3.95 -10.24
N MET A 6 -5.60 2.86 -10.06
CA MET A 6 -5.02 1.54 -9.90
C MET A 6 -5.94 0.52 -10.57
N ARG A 7 -5.37 -0.40 -11.34
CA ARG A 7 -6.16 -1.45 -12.00
C ARG A 7 -6.67 -2.44 -10.97
N ASP A 8 -7.84 -3.01 -11.24
CA ASP A 8 -8.51 -3.93 -10.32
C ASP A 8 -7.65 -5.13 -9.92
N HIS A 9 -6.88 -5.69 -10.86
CA HIS A 9 -6.05 -6.85 -10.54
C HIS A 9 -4.94 -6.53 -9.53
N LEU A 10 -4.42 -5.31 -9.53
CA LEU A 10 -3.43 -4.88 -8.53
C LEU A 10 -4.08 -4.76 -7.15
N TYR A 11 -5.29 -4.22 -7.10
CA TYR A 11 -6.06 -4.16 -5.86
C TYR A 11 -6.31 -5.55 -5.31
N ASP A 12 -6.75 -6.47 -6.16
CA ASP A 12 -7.02 -7.85 -5.76
C ASP A 12 -5.78 -8.54 -5.21
N GLU A 13 -4.61 -8.29 -5.82
CA GLU A 13 -3.35 -8.82 -5.33
C GLU A 13 -3.01 -8.30 -3.93
N ILE A 14 -3.22 -7.00 -3.69
CA ILE A 14 -3.01 -6.41 -2.36
C ILE A 14 -3.93 -7.05 -1.33
N VAL A 15 -5.20 -7.20 -1.66
CA VAL A 15 -6.20 -7.81 -0.75
C VAL A 15 -5.80 -9.24 -0.41
N ASN A 16 -5.46 -10.03 -1.41
CA ASN A 16 -5.08 -11.44 -1.20
C ASN A 16 -3.83 -11.56 -0.35
N TYR A 17 -2.81 -10.76 -0.65
CA TYR A 17 -1.57 -10.75 0.13
C TYR A 17 -1.83 -10.35 1.58
N ALA A 18 -2.63 -9.32 1.80
CA ALA A 18 -2.94 -8.85 3.15
C ALA A 18 -3.70 -9.91 3.96
N LYS A 19 -4.64 -10.63 3.32
CA LYS A 19 -5.35 -11.73 3.98
C LYS A 19 -4.43 -12.88 4.36
N GLU A 20 -3.47 -13.20 3.50
CA GLU A 20 -2.50 -14.27 3.77
C GLU A 20 -1.58 -13.95 4.93
N HIS A 21 -1.39 -12.68 5.25
CA HIS A 21 -0.49 -12.23 6.33
C HIS A 21 -1.20 -11.94 7.64
N LEU A 22 -2.53 -12.13 7.70
CA LEU A 22 -3.25 -11.96 8.95
C LEU A 22 -2.64 -12.84 10.05
N PRO A 23 -2.53 -12.38 11.28
CA PRO A 23 -3.06 -11.10 11.81
C PRO A 23 -2.10 -9.90 11.68
N GLU A 24 -0.98 -10.06 11.02
CA GLU A 24 0.02 -9.00 10.89
C GLU A 24 -0.40 -7.95 9.85
N GLU A 25 0.04 -6.71 10.03
CA GLU A 25 -0.06 -5.71 8.98
C GLU A 25 0.82 -6.14 7.80
N ALA A 26 0.25 -6.12 6.61
CA ALA A 26 1.01 -6.29 5.38
C ALA A 26 1.40 -4.90 4.85
N CYS A 27 2.47 -4.84 4.08
CA CYS A 27 2.99 -3.56 3.62
C CYS A 27 3.81 -3.70 2.35
N GLY A 28 4.11 -2.57 1.74
CA GLY A 28 4.94 -2.53 0.55
C GLY A 28 5.01 -1.16 -0.08
N LEU A 29 5.44 -1.12 -1.31
CA LEU A 29 5.63 0.12 -2.07
C LEU A 29 4.72 0.15 -3.29
N LEU A 30 4.46 1.36 -3.76
CA LEU A 30 3.66 1.62 -4.96
C LEU A 30 4.56 2.27 -6.01
N ALA A 31 4.48 1.80 -7.24
CA ALA A 31 5.23 2.34 -8.35
C ALA A 31 4.32 2.61 -9.54
N GLY A 32 4.69 3.58 -10.37
CA GLY A 32 3.91 3.89 -11.54
C GLY A 32 4.42 5.12 -12.25
N VAL A 33 3.48 5.88 -12.82
CA VAL A 33 3.78 7.08 -13.58
C VAL A 33 2.95 8.25 -13.11
N GLU A 34 3.44 9.46 -13.35
CA GLU A 34 2.67 10.67 -13.15
C GLU A 34 2.17 11.15 -14.51
N THR A 35 0.90 11.55 -14.55
CA THR A 35 0.27 12.12 -15.74
C THR A 35 -0.25 13.51 -15.43
N GLY A 36 -0.74 14.22 -16.43
CA GLY A 36 -1.36 15.53 -16.21
C GLY A 36 -2.58 15.49 -15.30
N GLU A 37 -3.23 14.33 -15.19
CA GLU A 37 -4.41 14.15 -14.35
C GLU A 37 -4.09 13.68 -12.94
N GLY A 38 -2.89 13.11 -12.71
CA GLY A 38 -2.52 12.58 -11.41
C GLY A 38 -1.52 11.44 -11.52
N ARG A 39 -1.74 10.39 -10.75
CA ARG A 39 -0.82 9.25 -10.67
C ARG A 39 -1.52 7.96 -11.09
N GLU A 40 -0.78 7.12 -11.80
CA GLU A 40 -1.26 5.78 -12.17
C GLU A 40 -0.33 4.74 -11.56
N ILE A 41 -0.88 3.92 -10.66
CA ILE A 41 -0.14 2.82 -10.05
C ILE A 41 -0.10 1.67 -11.05
N ARG A 42 1.11 1.25 -11.43
CA ARG A 42 1.33 0.18 -12.41
C ARG A 42 1.93 -1.08 -11.81
N LYS A 43 2.58 -0.95 -10.68
CA LYS A 43 3.19 -2.08 -10.00
C LYS A 43 3.14 -1.89 -8.50
N VAL A 44 2.85 -2.97 -7.79
CA VAL A 44 2.82 -3.00 -6.33
C VAL A 44 3.94 -3.92 -5.87
N TYR A 45 4.69 -3.50 -4.87
CA TYR A 45 5.74 -4.29 -4.24
C TYR A 45 5.26 -4.76 -2.88
N PHE A 46 5.42 -6.06 -2.64
CA PHE A 46 5.03 -6.72 -1.39
C PHE A 46 6.30 -6.95 -0.59
N LEU A 47 6.43 -6.28 0.54
CA LEU A 47 7.62 -6.33 1.35
C LEU A 47 7.32 -6.93 2.72
N GLU A 48 8.34 -7.53 3.33
CA GLU A 48 8.19 -8.09 4.66
C GLU A 48 7.96 -6.97 5.69
N ASN A 49 6.99 -7.19 6.59
CA ASN A 49 6.85 -6.35 7.77
C ASN A 49 7.86 -6.87 8.80
N LYS A 50 8.95 -6.16 9.00
CA LYS A 50 10.02 -6.58 9.90
C LYS A 50 9.58 -6.66 11.36
N ASP A 51 8.55 -5.93 11.73
CA ASP A 51 8.02 -5.93 13.10
C ASP A 51 7.06 -7.09 13.35
N HIS A 52 6.56 -7.74 12.30
CA HIS A 52 5.58 -8.82 12.40
C HIS A 52 4.42 -8.48 13.35
N ALA A 53 3.98 -7.22 13.31
CA ALA A 53 3.00 -6.70 14.25
C ALA A 53 1.62 -6.54 13.62
N GLU A 54 0.58 -6.50 14.47
CA GLU A 54 -0.80 -6.38 14.03
C GLU A 54 -1.24 -4.92 13.87
N ASP A 55 -0.47 -3.97 14.40
CA ASP A 55 -0.86 -2.57 14.48
C ASP A 55 0.20 -1.59 13.98
N HIS A 56 1.31 -2.09 13.46
CA HIS A 56 2.35 -1.25 12.86
C HIS A 56 3.23 -2.07 11.91
N PHE A 57 4.07 -1.39 11.15
CA PHE A 57 4.99 -2.04 10.23
C PHE A 57 6.31 -1.27 10.12
N THR A 58 7.35 -2.00 9.74
CA THR A 58 8.65 -1.43 9.41
C THR A 58 9.18 -2.13 8.16
N LEU A 59 9.64 -1.33 7.21
CA LEU A 59 10.25 -1.84 5.98
C LEU A 59 11.76 -1.92 6.13
N ASP A 60 12.35 -3.02 5.65
CA ASP A 60 13.81 -3.15 5.60
C ASP A 60 14.37 -2.18 4.55
N PRO A 61 15.37 -1.35 4.88
CA PRO A 61 15.98 -0.45 3.89
C PRO A 61 16.52 -1.15 2.66
N ARG A 62 17.04 -2.37 2.78
CA ARG A 62 17.54 -3.16 1.65
C ARG A 62 16.41 -3.56 0.69
N ASP A 63 15.28 -3.99 1.26
CA ASP A 63 14.11 -4.35 0.46
C ASP A 63 13.59 -3.14 -0.30
N GLN A 64 13.58 -1.97 0.34
CA GLN A 64 13.17 -0.73 -0.30
C GLN A 64 14.12 -0.35 -1.44
N ILE A 65 15.42 -0.43 -1.22
CA ILE A 65 16.41 -0.13 -2.26
C ILE A 65 16.26 -1.07 -3.45
N ASN A 66 16.09 -2.35 -3.19
CA ASN A 66 15.92 -3.34 -4.26
C ASN A 66 14.64 -3.08 -5.06
N ALA A 67 13.56 -2.72 -4.40
CA ALA A 67 12.31 -2.37 -5.06
C ALA A 67 12.48 -1.12 -5.94
N ILE A 68 13.15 -0.09 -5.43
CA ILE A 68 13.39 1.15 -6.18
C ILE A 68 14.28 0.88 -7.41
N ARG A 69 15.26 0.02 -7.30
CA ARG A 69 16.08 -0.38 -8.43
C ARG A 69 15.25 -1.09 -9.50
N ASP A 70 14.36 -1.98 -9.07
CA ASP A 70 13.44 -2.65 -10.00
C ASP A 70 12.51 -1.65 -10.69
N MET A 71 11.99 -0.67 -9.95
CA MET A 71 11.16 0.40 -10.51
C MET A 71 11.92 1.12 -11.64
N ARG A 72 13.15 1.52 -11.39
CA ARG A 72 13.97 2.23 -12.37
C ARG A 72 14.25 1.37 -13.60
N ALA A 73 14.52 0.09 -13.41
CA ALA A 73 14.76 -0.83 -14.51
C ALA A 73 13.51 -0.99 -15.41
N ASN A 74 12.33 -0.78 -14.86
CA ASN A 74 11.07 -0.89 -15.59
C ASN A 74 10.48 0.47 -16.01
N GLY A 75 11.23 1.55 -15.87
CA GLY A 75 10.77 2.89 -16.24
C GLY A 75 9.66 3.44 -15.37
N LEU A 76 9.59 2.98 -14.11
CA LEU A 76 8.57 3.41 -13.16
C LEU A 76 9.18 4.33 -12.10
N LYS A 77 8.33 5.18 -11.51
CA LYS A 77 8.73 6.05 -10.40
C LYS A 77 8.15 5.51 -9.08
N PRO A 78 8.87 5.73 -7.97
CA PRO A 78 8.28 5.51 -6.65
C PRO A 78 7.13 6.50 -6.43
N LEU A 79 5.94 6.01 -6.10
CA LEU A 79 4.77 6.85 -5.85
C LEU A 79 4.40 6.92 -4.38
N GLY A 80 4.76 5.92 -3.59
CA GLY A 80 4.43 5.89 -2.18
C GLY A 80 4.48 4.50 -1.61
N ASN A 81 3.77 4.29 -0.52
CA ASN A 81 3.69 3.00 0.13
C ASN A 81 2.25 2.63 0.45
N TRP A 82 2.06 1.38 0.82
CA TRP A 82 0.78 0.86 1.24
C TRP A 82 0.94 -0.04 2.46
N HIS A 83 -0.12 -0.13 3.25
CA HIS A 83 -0.19 -1.11 4.33
C HIS A 83 -1.65 -1.46 4.62
N SER A 84 -1.83 -2.58 5.32
CA SER A 84 -3.16 -3.04 5.72
C SER A 84 -3.42 -2.76 7.18
N HIS A 85 -4.71 -2.53 7.50
CA HIS A 85 -5.20 -2.50 8.86
C HIS A 85 -6.05 -3.77 9.07
N PRO A 86 -5.50 -4.82 9.72
CA PRO A 86 -6.20 -6.09 9.83
C PRO A 86 -7.52 -6.03 10.59
N SER A 87 -7.61 -5.17 11.61
CA SER A 87 -8.77 -5.11 12.49
C SER A 87 -9.24 -3.69 12.81
N SER A 88 -8.87 -2.72 11.99
CA SER A 88 -9.26 -1.32 12.19
C SER A 88 -9.71 -0.69 10.88
N PRO A 89 -10.43 0.46 10.92
CA PRO A 89 -10.84 1.15 9.71
C PRO A 89 -9.67 1.66 8.88
N SER A 90 -9.91 1.95 7.59
CA SER A 90 -8.89 2.47 6.67
C SER A 90 -8.61 3.96 6.89
N ARG A 91 -8.39 4.34 8.12
CA ARG A 91 -8.00 5.70 8.52
C ARG A 91 -6.58 5.66 9.07
N PRO A 92 -5.77 6.70 8.83
CA PRO A 92 -4.44 6.74 9.40
C PRO A 92 -4.50 6.67 10.92
N SER A 93 -3.67 5.83 11.50
CA SER A 93 -3.46 5.81 12.95
C SER A 93 -2.59 7.01 13.33
N VAL A 94 -2.44 7.28 14.64
CA VAL A 94 -1.51 8.31 15.10
C VAL A 94 -0.08 7.99 14.63
N GLU A 95 0.29 6.72 14.68
CA GLU A 95 1.59 6.26 14.19
C GLU A 95 1.76 6.49 12.70
N ASP A 96 0.73 6.18 11.90
CA ASP A 96 0.75 6.40 10.45
C ASP A 96 0.97 7.87 10.12
N ILE A 97 0.28 8.77 10.81
CA ILE A 97 0.42 10.21 10.60
C ILE A 97 1.83 10.67 10.96
N ARG A 98 2.37 10.18 12.06
CA ARG A 98 3.72 10.52 12.50
C ARG A 98 4.78 10.11 11.48
N LEU A 99 4.61 8.95 10.85
CA LEU A 99 5.58 8.40 9.90
C LEU A 99 5.37 8.90 8.48
N ALA A 100 4.24 9.53 8.16
CA ALA A 100 3.92 10.04 6.84
C ALA A 100 4.53 11.44 6.63
N PHE A 101 5.85 11.50 6.59
CA PHE A 101 6.56 12.79 6.52
C PHE A 101 6.88 13.25 5.09
N ASP A 102 6.62 12.44 4.07
CA ASP A 102 6.83 12.83 2.68
C ASP A 102 5.50 13.27 2.07
N SER A 103 5.32 14.58 1.90
CA SER A 103 4.08 15.14 1.37
C SER A 103 3.85 14.84 -0.11
N LYS A 104 4.89 14.36 -0.82
CA LYS A 104 4.78 13.99 -2.23
C LYS A 104 4.42 12.53 -2.43
N ALA A 105 4.56 11.71 -1.39
CA ALA A 105 4.23 10.29 -1.48
C ALA A 105 2.73 10.07 -1.31
N SER A 106 2.24 9.01 -1.93
CA SER A 106 0.87 8.52 -1.73
C SER A 106 0.90 7.42 -0.69
N TYR A 107 -0.06 7.45 0.23
CA TYR A 107 -0.18 6.46 1.28
C TYR A 107 -1.51 5.74 1.13
N LEU A 108 -1.45 4.45 0.82
CA LEU A 108 -2.65 3.63 0.65
C LEU A 108 -2.85 2.76 1.89
N ILE A 109 -4.02 2.86 2.50
CA ILE A 109 -4.38 2.05 3.67
C ILE A 109 -5.55 1.15 3.29
N LEU A 110 -5.36 -0.16 3.43
CA LEU A 110 -6.39 -1.15 3.15
C LEU A 110 -6.93 -1.70 4.46
N SER A 111 -8.22 -1.48 4.74
CA SER A 111 -8.88 -2.10 5.89
C SER A 111 -9.42 -3.47 5.50
N LEU A 112 -9.08 -4.49 6.27
CA LEU A 112 -9.61 -5.84 6.07
C LEU A 112 -10.89 -6.08 6.85
N ILE A 113 -11.23 -5.21 7.78
CA ILE A 113 -12.41 -5.39 8.63
C ILE A 113 -13.70 -5.39 7.80
N CYS A 114 -13.81 -4.47 6.83
CA CYS A 114 -14.99 -4.41 5.96
C CYS A 114 -15.02 -5.55 4.97
N LEU A 115 -13.87 -5.99 4.49
CA LEU A 115 -13.77 -7.09 3.52
C LEU A 115 -14.08 -8.45 4.15
N LEU A 116 -13.92 -8.57 5.47
CA LEU A 116 -14.21 -9.82 6.19
C LEU A 116 -15.70 -9.98 6.52
N TYR A 117 -16.42 -8.88 6.69
CA TYR A 117 -17.79 -8.89 7.19
C TYR A 117 -18.85 -8.48 6.17
N THR A 118 -18.44 -7.90 5.04
CA THR A 118 -19.38 -7.46 4.01
C THR A 118 -18.89 -7.92 2.65
N SER A 119 -19.76 -7.82 1.62
CA SER A 119 -19.37 -8.12 0.26
C SER A 119 -19.60 -6.95 -0.71
N PRO A 120 -19.39 -5.69 -0.30
CA PRO A 120 -19.48 -4.58 -1.24
C PRO A 120 -18.29 -4.60 -2.20
N SER A 121 -18.30 -3.69 -3.18
CA SER A 121 -17.18 -3.57 -4.12
C SER A 121 -15.88 -3.26 -3.35
N PRO A 122 -14.79 -3.98 -3.64
CA PRO A 122 -13.51 -3.68 -3.00
C PRO A 122 -13.05 -2.23 -3.16
N ARG A 123 -13.41 -1.58 -4.25
CA ARG A 123 -13.04 -0.19 -4.52
C ARG A 123 -13.60 0.82 -3.53
N ASP A 124 -14.65 0.45 -2.83
CA ASP A 124 -15.29 1.33 -1.84
C ASP A 124 -14.43 1.51 -0.58
N TYR A 125 -13.39 0.69 -0.41
CA TYR A 125 -12.58 0.64 0.80
C TYR A 125 -11.08 0.88 0.56
N ALA A 126 -10.69 1.10 -0.67
CA ALA A 126 -9.28 1.30 -1.01
C ALA A 126 -8.78 2.70 -0.67
#